data_240c45291b5ee373602f204b6daf8f40
#
_entry.id   240c45291b5ee373602f204b6daf8f40
#
_cell.length_a   1.000
_cell.length_b   1.000
_cell.length_c   1.000
_cell.angle_alpha   90.00
_cell.angle_beta   90.00
_cell.angle_gamma   90.00
#
_symmetry.space_group_name_H-M   'P 1'
#
loop_
_entity.id
_entity.type
_entity.pdbx_description
1 polymer ?
#
loop_
_entity_poly.entity_id
_entity_poly.type
_entity_poly.pdbx_seq_one_letter_code
_entity_poly.pdbx_strand_id
1 'polypeptide(L)'
;MNEHKKHGSSFSSKMGFILAAAGSAVGLGNLWRFPYLAAKYGGGSFLLIYVILAVTFGFALMITEIALGRKTGKSALYAFSTLHEKCGFIGILASIVPIIILPYYCVIGGWVIKFAWAFLTGSGNAAAADDYFSNFIAKTGEPVMWLVIFILATSVVILLGVNKGIENISKVLMPLLVVLSVIIAVFVVTRPGAGAGIVYYLKPDLSKISANAFLAALGQLFYSMSLAMGIMITYGSYMKKNEDIESSVRNIEIFDTGIAFLAGLMIVPSVFVFSGGDQVSLKAGPTLMFITLPKVFDSMAGGHLIGTVFFVLVLFAALTSSISLMETVVSIFVDKTKKSRKFITVCVTVYTVLVAIPSSLGFGIWSGFSIHGMSILDFFDFISNSVLMPIVAFLTCVFVGFIVKPETIMDEVESSTQKFKSKKLYIVLIKYVAPILVLLILFSSVLNALGIITL
;
A
#
# COMPACT_ATOMS: atom_id res chain seq x y z
N MET A 1 -7.76 -11.35 38.53
CA MET A 1 -6.88 -10.67 37.56
C MET A 1 -7.76 -9.89 36.59
N ASN A 2 -7.81 -8.57 36.74
CA ASN A 2 -8.77 -7.70 36.09
C ASN A 2 -8.54 -7.67 34.57
N GLU A 3 -9.45 -8.21 33.81
CA GLU A 3 -9.64 -7.90 32.40
C GLU A 3 -10.03 -6.42 32.27
N HIS A 4 -9.05 -5.54 32.11
CA HIS A 4 -9.32 -4.22 31.56
C HIS A 4 -9.75 -4.42 30.10
N LYS A 5 -11.06 -4.59 29.89
CA LYS A 5 -11.69 -4.44 28.57
C LYS A 5 -11.26 -3.07 28.02
N LYS A 6 -10.36 -3.07 27.05
CA LYS A 6 -10.07 -1.91 26.20
C LYS A 6 -11.34 -1.60 25.39
N HIS A 7 -12.34 -0.96 26.02
CA HIS A 7 -13.51 -0.43 25.32
C HIS A 7 -13.03 0.65 24.35
N GLY A 8 -13.08 0.36 23.03
CA GLY A 8 -12.81 1.32 21.94
C GLY A 8 -11.73 0.94 20.94
N SER A 9 -11.02 -0.19 21.10
CA SER A 9 -9.91 -0.59 20.20
C SER A 9 -10.15 -1.92 19.48
N SER A 10 -11.39 -2.26 19.13
CA SER A 10 -11.72 -3.44 18.31
C SER A 10 -12.66 -3.07 17.18
N PHE A 11 -12.55 -3.76 16.05
CA PHE A 11 -13.55 -3.66 14.98
C PHE A 11 -14.91 -4.16 15.45
N SER A 12 -15.98 -3.49 15.02
CA SER A 12 -17.34 -3.87 15.41
C SER A 12 -17.82 -5.09 14.65
N SER A 13 -17.35 -5.28 13.41
CA SER A 13 -17.79 -6.32 12.49
C SER A 13 -16.66 -6.86 11.63
N LYS A 14 -16.81 -8.13 11.15
CA LYS A 14 -15.93 -8.77 10.18
C LYS A 14 -15.75 -7.90 8.91
N MET A 15 -16.84 -7.37 8.37
CA MET A 15 -16.79 -6.51 7.18
C MET A 15 -16.02 -5.21 7.45
N GLY A 16 -16.16 -4.62 8.64
CA GLY A 16 -15.39 -3.44 9.05
C GLY A 16 -13.87 -3.71 9.08
N PHE A 17 -13.47 -4.86 9.62
CA PHE A 17 -12.08 -5.32 9.57
C PHE A 17 -11.59 -5.51 8.12
N ILE A 18 -12.35 -6.25 7.29
CA ILE A 18 -11.99 -6.51 5.89
C ILE A 18 -11.82 -5.20 5.11
N LEU A 19 -12.78 -4.28 5.21
CA LEU A 19 -12.71 -3.01 4.47
C LEU A 19 -11.60 -2.09 4.98
N ALA A 20 -11.28 -2.10 6.26
CA ALA A 20 -10.14 -1.35 6.80
C ALA A 20 -8.81 -1.93 6.33
N ALA A 21 -8.64 -3.26 6.38
CA ALA A 21 -7.43 -3.94 5.93
C ALA A 21 -7.27 -3.87 4.40
N ALA A 22 -8.36 -4.04 3.65
CA ALA A 22 -8.37 -3.84 2.20
C ALA A 22 -8.04 -2.38 1.83
N GLY A 23 -8.58 -1.40 2.58
CA GLY A 23 -8.25 0.01 2.38
C GLY A 23 -6.79 0.35 2.70
N SER A 24 -6.14 -0.43 3.55
CA SER A 24 -4.69 -0.35 3.74
C SER A 24 -3.92 -0.91 2.55
N ALA A 25 -4.33 -2.07 2.05
CA ALA A 25 -3.69 -2.74 0.92
C ALA A 25 -3.92 -1.96 -0.39
N VAL A 26 -5.14 -1.49 -0.64
CA VAL A 26 -5.47 -0.68 -1.81
C VAL A 26 -4.95 0.75 -1.64
N GLY A 27 -3.83 1.04 -2.25
CA GLY A 27 -3.16 2.33 -2.14
C GLY A 27 -2.62 2.85 -3.47
N LEU A 28 -1.69 3.79 -3.36
CA LEU A 28 -1.02 4.36 -4.52
C LEU A 28 -0.27 3.30 -5.34
N GLY A 29 0.21 2.23 -4.70
CA GLY A 29 0.88 1.12 -5.38
C GLY A 29 0.01 0.44 -6.43
N ASN A 30 -1.29 0.24 -6.17
CA ASN A 30 -2.23 -0.35 -7.13
C ASN A 30 -2.55 0.60 -8.28
N LEU A 31 -2.58 1.93 -8.02
CA LEU A 31 -3.07 2.92 -8.97
C LEU A 31 -1.99 3.49 -9.89
N TRP A 32 -0.71 3.43 -9.50
CA TRP A 32 0.35 3.92 -10.40
C TRP A 32 1.44 2.89 -10.69
N ARG A 33 1.96 2.20 -9.64
CA ARG A 33 3.09 1.28 -9.81
C ARG A 33 2.67 0.01 -10.53
N PHE A 34 1.55 -0.57 -10.17
CA PHE A 34 1.04 -1.80 -10.80
C PHE A 34 0.78 -1.61 -12.31
N PRO A 35 0.02 -0.58 -12.78
CA PRO A 35 -0.20 -0.38 -14.20
C PRO A 35 1.08 -0.13 -15.00
N TYR A 36 2.02 0.61 -14.42
CA TYR A 36 3.33 0.83 -15.02
C TYR A 36 4.10 -0.48 -15.21
N LEU A 37 4.19 -1.30 -14.16
CA LEU A 37 4.89 -2.58 -14.22
C LEU A 37 4.19 -3.56 -15.17
N ALA A 38 2.85 -3.60 -15.16
CA ALA A 38 2.08 -4.41 -16.09
C ALA A 38 2.40 -4.03 -17.54
N ALA A 39 2.44 -2.73 -17.86
CA ALA A 39 2.79 -2.28 -19.19
C ALA A 39 4.26 -2.57 -19.57
N LYS A 40 5.18 -2.39 -18.63
CA LYS A 40 6.62 -2.65 -18.86
C LYS A 40 6.92 -4.14 -19.08
N TYR A 41 6.23 -5.03 -18.37
CA TYR A 41 6.56 -6.46 -18.29
C TYR A 41 5.54 -7.38 -18.98
N GLY A 42 4.92 -6.92 -20.07
CA GLY A 42 4.14 -7.77 -20.97
C GLY A 42 2.66 -7.92 -20.59
N GLY A 43 2.07 -6.90 -19.95
CA GLY A 43 0.61 -6.81 -19.74
C GLY A 43 0.02 -8.03 -19.05
N GLY A 44 -0.70 -8.86 -19.80
CA GLY A 44 -1.38 -10.04 -19.29
C GLY A 44 -0.45 -11.09 -18.67
N SER A 45 0.82 -11.16 -19.09
CA SER A 45 1.82 -12.06 -18.49
C SER A 45 2.19 -11.62 -17.09
N PHE A 46 2.41 -10.31 -16.89
CA PHE A 46 2.64 -9.75 -15.58
C PHE A 46 1.42 -9.94 -14.66
N LEU A 47 0.22 -9.68 -15.16
CA LEU A 47 -1.03 -9.89 -14.43
C LEU A 47 -1.18 -11.35 -13.97
N LEU A 48 -0.88 -12.33 -14.83
CA LEU A 48 -0.93 -13.75 -14.48
C LEU A 48 0.04 -14.09 -13.34
N ILE A 49 1.31 -13.63 -13.43
CA ILE A 49 2.30 -13.84 -12.39
C ILE A 49 1.83 -13.21 -11.07
N TYR A 50 1.34 -11.96 -11.14
CA TYR A 50 0.86 -11.23 -9.95
C TYR A 50 -0.27 -11.96 -9.24
N VAL A 51 -1.30 -12.44 -9.97
CA VAL A 51 -2.43 -13.18 -9.39
C VAL A 51 -1.95 -14.47 -8.71
N ILE A 52 -1.05 -15.23 -9.35
CA ILE A 52 -0.50 -16.47 -8.76
C ILE A 52 0.24 -16.14 -7.45
N LEU A 53 1.05 -15.10 -7.44
CA LEU A 53 1.79 -14.67 -6.24
C LEU A 53 0.85 -14.16 -5.15
N ALA A 54 -0.24 -13.46 -5.49
CA ALA A 54 -1.22 -12.98 -4.53
C ALA A 54 -1.87 -14.13 -3.76
N VAL A 55 -2.43 -15.11 -4.46
CA VAL A 55 -3.16 -16.23 -3.83
C VAL A 55 -2.24 -17.26 -3.15
N THR A 56 -0.93 -17.12 -3.29
CA THR A 56 0.08 -18.00 -2.66
C THR A 56 0.91 -17.24 -1.63
N PHE A 57 1.92 -16.53 -2.07
CA PHE A 57 2.88 -15.84 -1.22
C PHE A 57 2.22 -14.74 -0.35
N GLY A 58 1.40 -13.87 -0.95
CA GLY A 58 0.68 -12.80 -0.25
C GLY A 58 -0.24 -13.37 0.84
N PHE A 59 -1.02 -14.39 0.48
CA PHE A 59 -1.91 -15.10 1.39
C PHE A 59 -1.20 -15.62 2.65
N ALA A 60 -0.05 -16.31 2.48
CA ALA A 60 0.65 -16.91 3.61
C ALA A 60 1.17 -15.85 4.60
N LEU A 61 1.76 -14.77 4.10
CA LEU A 61 2.26 -13.68 4.95
C LEU A 61 1.12 -12.91 5.63
N MET A 62 0.04 -12.61 4.92
CA MET A 62 -1.10 -11.87 5.48
C MET A 62 -1.79 -12.67 6.60
N ILE A 63 -2.03 -13.97 6.40
CA ILE A 63 -2.54 -14.85 7.47
C ILE A 63 -1.61 -14.81 8.68
N THR A 64 -0.31 -14.91 8.45
CA THR A 64 0.70 -14.92 9.52
C THR A 64 0.62 -13.64 10.36
N GLU A 65 0.63 -12.47 9.73
CA GLU A 65 0.63 -11.20 10.45
C GLU A 65 -0.68 -10.95 11.18
N ILE A 66 -1.83 -11.21 10.55
CA ILE A 66 -3.15 -11.04 11.18
C ILE A 66 -3.30 -12.00 12.36
N ALA A 67 -2.94 -13.27 12.20
CA ALA A 67 -3.02 -14.25 13.26
C ALA A 67 -2.06 -13.93 14.43
N LEU A 68 -0.84 -13.46 14.11
CA LEU A 68 0.13 -13.01 15.12
C LEU A 68 -0.44 -11.85 15.95
N GLY A 69 -1.03 -10.86 15.29
CA GLY A 69 -1.69 -9.73 15.94
C GLY A 69 -2.87 -10.17 16.80
N ARG A 70 -3.77 -11.01 16.27
CA ARG A 70 -4.96 -11.49 16.98
C ARG A 70 -4.61 -12.40 18.17
N LYS A 71 -3.60 -13.27 18.02
CA LYS A 71 -3.15 -14.16 19.08
C LYS A 71 -2.62 -13.40 20.28
N THR A 72 -1.79 -12.40 20.02
CA THR A 72 -1.08 -11.66 21.07
C THR A 72 -1.90 -10.49 21.62
N GLY A 73 -2.82 -9.91 20.84
CA GLY A 73 -3.54 -8.68 21.18
C GLY A 73 -2.62 -7.47 21.38
N LYS A 74 -1.42 -7.48 20.76
CA LYS A 74 -0.39 -6.46 20.90
C LYS A 74 -0.09 -5.78 19.57
N SER A 75 0.46 -4.56 19.65
CA SER A 75 1.05 -3.90 18.49
C SER A 75 2.25 -4.68 17.94
N ALA A 76 2.68 -4.35 16.73
CA ALA A 76 3.83 -4.99 16.08
C ALA A 76 5.08 -5.01 16.97
N LEU A 77 5.28 -3.97 17.79
CA LEU A 77 6.43 -3.86 18.69
C LEU A 77 6.55 -5.03 19.67
N TYR A 78 5.44 -5.49 20.23
CA TYR A 78 5.43 -6.52 21.27
C TYR A 78 4.90 -7.88 20.83
N ALA A 79 4.32 -8.00 19.63
CA ALA A 79 3.73 -9.24 19.16
C ALA A 79 4.73 -10.41 19.15
N PHE A 80 5.94 -10.17 18.66
CA PHE A 80 6.99 -11.19 18.56
C PHE A 80 7.55 -11.59 19.94
N SER A 81 7.86 -10.62 20.79
CA SER A 81 8.39 -10.88 22.14
C SER A 81 7.37 -11.53 23.06
N THR A 82 6.07 -11.35 22.84
CA THR A 82 5.01 -12.04 23.59
C THR A 82 5.02 -13.55 23.37
N LEU A 83 5.40 -14.01 22.18
CA LEU A 83 5.50 -15.45 21.86
C LEU A 83 6.89 -16.01 22.15
N HIS A 84 7.95 -15.22 22.00
CA HIS A 84 9.32 -15.62 22.26
C HIS A 84 10.20 -14.41 22.60
N GLU A 85 10.62 -14.28 23.85
CA GLU A 85 11.31 -13.10 24.39
C GLU A 85 12.53 -12.64 23.56
N LYS A 86 13.35 -13.58 23.09
CA LYS A 86 14.57 -13.28 22.32
C LYS A 86 14.28 -12.71 20.93
N CYS A 87 13.04 -12.79 20.44
CA CYS A 87 12.65 -12.34 19.10
C CYS A 87 12.03 -10.93 19.11
N GLY A 88 12.10 -10.19 20.22
CA GLY A 88 11.59 -8.81 20.32
C GLY A 88 12.21 -7.84 19.32
N PHE A 89 13.45 -8.09 18.86
CA PHE A 89 14.11 -7.25 17.84
C PHE A 89 13.34 -7.22 16.50
N ILE A 90 12.62 -8.30 16.14
CA ILE A 90 11.78 -8.33 14.93
C ILE A 90 10.65 -7.30 15.05
N GLY A 91 10.03 -7.21 16.24
CA GLY A 91 9.00 -6.22 16.51
C GLY A 91 9.52 -4.78 16.46
N ILE A 92 10.77 -4.55 16.89
CA ILE A 92 11.41 -3.24 16.76
C ILE A 92 11.59 -2.87 15.28
N LEU A 93 12.15 -3.78 14.47
CA LEU A 93 12.32 -3.56 13.02
C LEU A 93 10.97 -3.34 12.34
N ALA A 94 9.96 -4.17 12.60
CA ALA A 94 8.61 -4.02 12.08
C ALA A 94 7.95 -2.69 12.47
N SER A 95 8.34 -2.11 13.61
CA SER A 95 7.86 -0.81 14.07
C SER A 95 8.55 0.37 13.40
N ILE A 96 9.82 0.24 13.04
CA ILE A 96 10.60 1.28 12.35
C ILE A 96 10.03 1.53 10.94
N VAL A 97 9.60 0.49 10.24
CA VAL A 97 9.08 0.57 8.87
C VAL A 97 7.96 1.62 8.74
N PRO A 98 6.81 1.51 9.42
CA PRO A 98 5.72 2.49 9.28
C PRO A 98 6.10 3.88 9.82
N ILE A 99 7.03 3.98 10.76
CA ILE A 99 7.55 5.26 11.28
C ILE A 99 8.27 6.02 10.15
N ILE A 100 9.05 5.33 9.30
CA ILE A 100 9.73 5.94 8.15
C ILE A 100 8.75 6.21 7.00
N ILE A 101 7.85 5.27 6.70
CA ILE A 101 6.95 5.38 5.54
C ILE A 101 5.95 6.53 5.71
N LEU A 102 5.33 6.67 6.89
CA LEU A 102 4.24 7.60 7.12
C LEU A 102 4.57 9.05 6.69
N PRO A 103 5.72 9.66 7.05
CA PRO A 103 6.05 11.02 6.65
C PRO A 103 6.12 11.23 5.14
N TYR A 104 6.92 10.43 4.42
CA TYR A 104 7.07 10.63 2.98
C TYR A 104 5.82 10.24 2.18
N TYR A 105 5.05 9.25 2.66
CA TYR A 105 3.77 8.90 2.07
C TYR A 105 2.77 10.08 2.12
N CYS A 106 2.78 10.83 3.21
CA CYS A 106 1.95 12.04 3.35
C CYS A 106 2.36 13.16 2.40
N VAL A 107 3.63 13.26 1.99
CA VAL A 107 4.06 14.21 0.94
C VAL A 107 3.32 13.92 -0.36
N ILE A 108 3.33 12.65 -0.77
CA ILE A 108 2.61 12.21 -1.98
C ILE A 108 1.10 12.42 -1.81
N GLY A 109 0.54 12.16 -0.63
CA GLY A 109 -0.85 12.45 -0.30
C GLY A 109 -1.20 13.93 -0.47
N GLY A 110 -0.30 14.84 -0.11
CA GLY A 110 -0.45 16.29 -0.36
C GLY A 110 -0.48 16.62 -1.85
N TRP A 111 0.34 15.98 -2.68
CA TRP A 111 0.28 16.14 -4.13
C TRP A 111 -1.05 15.66 -4.71
N VAL A 112 -1.57 14.54 -4.20
CA VAL A 112 -2.88 14.01 -4.60
C VAL A 112 -4.00 15.00 -4.29
N ILE A 113 -4.03 15.61 -3.10
CA ILE A 113 -5.04 16.65 -2.78
C ILE A 113 -4.93 17.83 -3.73
N LYS A 114 -3.71 18.31 -4.02
CA LYS A 114 -3.49 19.42 -4.96
C LYS A 114 -4.10 19.15 -6.33
N PHE A 115 -3.84 17.96 -6.88
CA PHE A 115 -4.40 17.57 -8.18
C PHE A 115 -5.92 17.33 -8.12
N ALA A 116 -6.43 16.67 -7.07
CA ALA A 116 -7.87 16.54 -6.86
C ALA A 116 -8.54 17.92 -6.80
N TRP A 117 -7.96 18.88 -6.10
CA TRP A 117 -8.44 20.25 -6.02
C TRP A 117 -8.42 20.94 -7.39
N ALA A 118 -7.33 20.83 -8.15
CA ALA A 118 -7.22 21.43 -9.48
C ALA A 118 -8.32 20.93 -10.44
N PHE A 119 -8.57 19.63 -10.46
CA PHE A 119 -9.64 19.04 -11.28
C PHE A 119 -11.03 19.41 -10.77
N LEU A 120 -11.29 19.40 -9.47
CA LEU A 120 -12.58 19.79 -8.87
C LEU A 120 -12.92 21.27 -9.14
N THR A 121 -11.93 22.15 -9.19
CA THR A 121 -12.11 23.59 -9.41
C THR A 121 -12.04 24.02 -10.87
N GLY A 122 -12.03 23.07 -11.81
CA GLY A 122 -12.01 23.39 -13.25
C GLY A 122 -10.63 23.73 -13.82
N SER A 123 -9.55 23.56 -13.04
CA SER A 123 -8.17 23.83 -13.48
C SER A 123 -7.44 22.58 -14.01
N GLY A 124 -8.18 21.56 -14.44
CA GLY A 124 -7.61 20.30 -14.95
C GLY A 124 -6.69 20.49 -16.15
N ASN A 125 -7.07 21.39 -17.10
CA ASN A 125 -6.25 21.71 -18.26
C ASN A 125 -4.90 22.35 -17.87
N ALA A 126 -4.89 23.22 -16.85
CA ALA A 126 -3.64 23.76 -16.31
C ALA A 126 -2.77 22.66 -15.67
N ALA A 127 -3.43 21.71 -14.98
CA ALA A 127 -2.73 20.58 -14.37
C ALA A 127 -2.15 19.57 -15.39
N ALA A 128 -2.59 19.62 -16.65
CA ALA A 128 -2.07 18.82 -17.76
C ALA A 128 -0.81 19.42 -18.41
N ALA A 129 -0.40 20.66 -18.06
CA ALA A 129 0.82 21.27 -18.58
C ALA A 129 2.08 20.51 -18.12
N ASP A 130 3.10 20.45 -18.99
CA ASP A 130 4.33 19.68 -18.77
C ASP A 130 5.06 20.03 -17.48
N ASP A 131 5.07 21.30 -17.15
CA ASP A 131 5.82 21.88 -16.03
C ASP A 131 4.96 22.10 -14.77
N TYR A 132 3.65 21.83 -14.82
CA TYR A 132 2.76 22.10 -13.69
C TYR A 132 3.17 21.36 -12.43
N PHE A 133 3.44 20.05 -12.54
CA PHE A 133 3.84 19.22 -11.40
C PHE A 133 5.24 19.63 -10.90
N SER A 134 6.22 19.78 -11.79
CA SER A 134 7.58 20.15 -11.41
C SER A 134 7.63 21.53 -10.76
N ASN A 135 6.91 22.52 -11.31
CA ASN A 135 6.81 23.85 -10.73
C ASN A 135 6.08 23.85 -9.37
N PHE A 136 5.08 22.97 -9.21
CA PHE A 136 4.38 22.83 -7.94
C PHE A 136 5.30 22.26 -6.85
N ILE A 137 5.96 21.13 -7.08
CA ILE A 137 6.81 20.48 -6.05
C ILE A 137 8.08 21.27 -5.72
N ALA A 138 8.54 22.14 -6.64
CA ALA A 138 9.68 23.02 -6.42
C ALA A 138 9.37 24.20 -5.47
N LYS A 139 8.11 24.55 -5.28
CA LYS A 139 7.72 25.63 -4.36
C LYS A 139 7.93 25.22 -2.91
N THR A 140 8.24 26.20 -2.06
CA THR A 140 8.47 25.94 -0.64
C THR A 140 7.16 25.83 0.17
N GLY A 141 6.21 26.74 -0.04
CA GLY A 141 5.02 26.86 0.83
C GLY A 141 3.84 26.00 0.40
N GLU A 142 3.51 26.00 -0.89
CA GLU A 142 2.29 25.37 -1.42
C GLU A 142 2.29 23.84 -1.21
N PRO A 143 3.37 23.08 -1.53
CA PRO A 143 3.41 21.64 -1.27
C PRO A 143 3.31 21.30 0.23
N VAL A 144 3.97 22.08 1.09
CA VAL A 144 3.90 21.90 2.55
C VAL A 144 2.50 22.18 3.08
N MET A 145 1.80 23.16 2.56
CA MET A 145 0.40 23.41 2.94
C MET A 145 -0.49 22.21 2.63
N TRP A 146 -0.44 21.66 1.42
CA TRP A 146 -1.23 20.49 1.04
C TRP A 146 -0.84 19.23 1.82
N LEU A 147 0.44 19.04 2.10
CA LEU A 147 0.96 18.00 2.98
C LEU A 147 0.34 18.09 4.37
N VAL A 148 0.33 19.27 4.99
CA VAL A 148 -0.25 19.47 6.33
C VAL A 148 -1.75 19.20 6.32
N ILE A 149 -2.47 19.64 5.29
CA ILE A 149 -3.91 19.34 5.14
C ILE A 149 -4.15 17.83 5.09
N PHE A 150 -3.34 17.09 4.32
CA PHE A 150 -3.45 15.63 4.23
C PHE A 150 -3.18 14.93 5.58
N ILE A 151 -2.11 15.34 6.28
CA ILE A 151 -1.78 14.81 7.61
C ILE A 151 -2.91 15.08 8.61
N LEU A 152 -3.46 16.30 8.61
CA LEU A 152 -4.56 16.66 9.51
C LEU A 152 -5.82 15.84 9.21
N ALA A 153 -6.17 15.64 7.93
CA ALA A 153 -7.30 14.79 7.55
C ALA A 153 -7.12 13.35 8.08
N THR A 154 -5.93 12.77 7.89
CA THR A 154 -5.58 11.45 8.44
C THR A 154 -5.69 11.43 9.98
N SER A 155 -5.12 12.44 10.65
CA SER A 155 -5.08 12.54 12.11
C SER A 155 -6.47 12.64 12.74
N VAL A 156 -7.39 13.37 12.11
CA VAL A 156 -8.78 13.49 12.58
C VAL A 156 -9.45 12.10 12.62
N VAL A 157 -9.25 11.26 11.60
CA VAL A 157 -9.79 9.90 11.58
C VAL A 157 -9.21 9.07 12.72
N ILE A 158 -7.90 9.16 12.98
CA ILE A 158 -7.25 8.42 14.07
C ILE A 158 -7.73 8.89 15.45
N LEU A 159 -7.98 10.19 15.64
CA LEU A 159 -8.53 10.74 16.88
C LEU A 159 -9.93 10.23 17.20
N LEU A 160 -10.74 9.91 16.18
CA LEU A 160 -12.06 9.30 16.34
C LEU A 160 -12.00 7.83 16.81
N GLY A 161 -10.82 7.18 16.70
CA GLY A 161 -10.57 5.82 17.14
C GLY A 161 -10.88 4.76 16.09
N VAL A 162 -10.70 3.47 16.45
CA VAL A 162 -10.78 2.35 15.51
C VAL A 162 -12.18 2.19 14.93
N ASN A 163 -13.20 2.12 15.78
CA ASN A 163 -14.57 1.85 15.36
C ASN A 163 -15.19 3.07 14.64
N LYS A 164 -15.24 4.23 15.32
CA LYS A 164 -15.91 5.43 14.78
C LYS A 164 -15.11 6.12 13.67
N GLY A 165 -13.79 6.04 13.72
CA GLY A 165 -12.89 6.62 12.72
C GLY A 165 -12.57 5.62 11.61
N ILE A 166 -11.63 4.72 11.86
CA ILE A 166 -11.05 3.83 10.83
C ILE A 166 -12.14 2.97 10.17
N GLU A 167 -12.93 2.24 10.97
CA GLU A 167 -13.93 1.31 10.45
C GLU A 167 -15.02 2.02 9.65
N ASN A 168 -15.62 3.10 10.21
CA ASN A 168 -16.71 3.80 9.55
C ASN A 168 -16.26 4.51 8.28
N ILE A 169 -15.08 5.14 8.29
CA ILE A 169 -14.51 5.77 7.10
C ILE A 169 -14.22 4.72 6.02
N SER A 170 -13.61 3.59 6.38
CA SER A 170 -13.34 2.52 5.41
C SER A 170 -14.61 1.90 4.83
N LYS A 171 -15.69 1.78 5.63
CA LYS A 171 -17.01 1.31 5.16
C LYS A 171 -17.62 2.22 4.08
N VAL A 172 -17.26 3.49 4.04
CA VAL A 172 -17.72 4.44 3.03
C VAL A 172 -16.74 4.53 1.86
N LEU A 173 -15.44 4.75 2.16
CA LEU A 173 -14.45 5.03 1.13
C LEU A 173 -14.17 3.80 0.25
N MET A 174 -14.14 2.58 0.81
CA MET A 174 -13.79 1.40 0.02
C MET A 174 -14.86 1.03 -1.04
N PRO A 175 -16.17 0.93 -0.72
CA PRO A 175 -17.17 0.74 -1.76
C PRO A 175 -17.19 1.84 -2.80
N LEU A 176 -17.03 3.09 -2.37
CA LEU A 176 -16.98 4.23 -3.29
C LEU A 176 -15.78 4.15 -4.22
N LEU A 177 -14.59 3.76 -3.70
CA LEU A 177 -13.38 3.54 -4.48
C LEU A 177 -13.60 2.45 -5.55
N VAL A 178 -14.24 1.33 -5.21
CA VAL A 178 -14.59 0.28 -6.18
C VAL A 178 -15.51 0.82 -7.28
N VAL A 179 -16.58 1.53 -6.90
CA VAL A 179 -17.54 2.12 -7.86
C VAL A 179 -16.83 3.10 -8.80
N LEU A 180 -16.03 4.02 -8.27
CA LEU A 180 -15.27 4.98 -9.07
C LEU A 180 -14.29 4.28 -10.01
N SER A 181 -13.60 3.22 -9.54
CA SER A 181 -12.71 2.41 -10.39
C SER A 181 -13.45 1.77 -11.56
N VAL A 182 -14.64 1.20 -11.31
CA VAL A 182 -15.46 0.60 -12.36
C VAL A 182 -15.93 1.66 -13.37
N ILE A 183 -16.37 2.83 -12.89
CA ILE A 183 -16.81 3.93 -13.78
C ILE A 183 -15.69 4.34 -14.73
N ILE A 184 -14.47 4.56 -14.21
CA ILE A 184 -13.33 4.96 -15.04
C ILE A 184 -12.93 3.83 -15.99
N ALA A 185 -12.87 2.57 -15.51
CA ALA A 185 -12.52 1.43 -16.35
C ALA A 185 -13.52 1.30 -17.53
N VAL A 186 -14.83 1.37 -17.26
CA VAL A 186 -15.88 1.33 -18.31
C VAL A 186 -15.71 2.49 -19.28
N PHE A 187 -15.49 3.71 -18.78
CA PHE A 187 -15.25 4.86 -19.63
C PHE A 187 -14.07 4.64 -20.58
N VAL A 188 -12.93 4.17 -20.06
CA VAL A 188 -11.72 3.98 -20.85
C VAL A 188 -11.86 2.86 -21.89
N VAL A 189 -12.40 1.69 -21.49
CA VAL A 189 -12.51 0.55 -22.41
C VAL A 189 -13.50 0.81 -23.56
N THR A 190 -14.41 1.78 -23.40
CA THR A 190 -15.35 2.19 -24.46
C THR A 190 -14.78 3.24 -25.42
N ARG A 191 -13.54 3.72 -25.22
CA ARG A 191 -12.93 4.71 -26.12
C ARG A 191 -12.46 4.07 -27.43
N PRO A 192 -12.62 4.76 -28.57
CA PRO A 192 -12.01 4.33 -29.84
C PRO A 192 -10.50 4.14 -29.67
N GLY A 193 -9.95 3.05 -30.15
CA GLY A 193 -8.52 2.72 -30.03
C GLY A 193 -8.11 2.00 -28.74
N ALA A 194 -8.96 1.89 -27.72
CA ALA A 194 -8.65 1.18 -26.48
C ALA A 194 -8.40 -0.33 -26.64
N GLY A 195 -8.97 -0.94 -27.70
CA GLY A 195 -8.93 -2.40 -27.94
C GLY A 195 -7.52 -3.00 -27.93
N ALA A 196 -6.55 -2.35 -28.57
CA ALA A 196 -5.16 -2.81 -28.57
C ALA A 196 -4.55 -2.86 -27.15
N GLY A 197 -4.79 -1.82 -26.36
CA GLY A 197 -4.33 -1.76 -24.96
C GLY A 197 -5.03 -2.77 -24.06
N ILE A 198 -6.32 -3.05 -24.29
CA ILE A 198 -7.08 -4.08 -23.57
C ILE A 198 -6.52 -5.47 -23.88
N VAL A 199 -6.30 -5.78 -25.16
CA VAL A 199 -5.72 -7.06 -25.57
C VAL A 199 -4.32 -7.24 -24.99
N TYR A 200 -3.49 -6.20 -25.04
CA TYR A 200 -2.16 -6.22 -24.45
C TYR A 200 -2.20 -6.49 -22.92
N TYR A 201 -3.12 -5.84 -22.22
CA TYR A 201 -3.24 -5.96 -20.76
C TYR A 201 -3.84 -7.31 -20.32
N LEU A 202 -4.77 -7.87 -21.10
CA LEU A 202 -5.50 -9.08 -20.67
C LEU A 202 -4.95 -10.38 -21.27
N LYS A 203 -4.34 -10.33 -22.46
CA LYS A 203 -3.85 -11.54 -23.14
C LYS A 203 -2.43 -11.90 -22.66
N PRO A 204 -2.23 -13.02 -21.93
CA PRO A 204 -0.90 -13.47 -21.58
C PRO A 204 -0.09 -13.86 -22.82
N ASP A 205 1.16 -13.39 -22.87
CA ASP A 205 2.17 -13.83 -23.83
C ASP A 205 3.29 -14.53 -23.06
N LEU A 206 3.31 -15.87 -23.10
CA LEU A 206 4.25 -16.68 -22.34
C LEU A 206 5.71 -16.39 -22.70
N SER A 207 5.98 -15.87 -23.90
CA SER A 207 7.34 -15.47 -24.32
C SER A 207 7.88 -14.27 -23.55
N LYS A 208 7.00 -13.46 -22.93
CA LYS A 208 7.35 -12.29 -22.11
C LYS A 208 7.52 -12.60 -20.63
N ILE A 209 7.30 -13.85 -20.23
CA ILE A 209 7.61 -14.27 -18.86
C ILE A 209 9.12 -14.31 -18.69
N SER A 210 9.63 -13.43 -17.82
CA SER A 210 11.05 -13.28 -17.53
C SER A 210 11.31 -13.23 -16.02
N ALA A 211 12.54 -13.44 -15.60
CA ALA A 211 12.94 -13.29 -14.21
C ALA A 211 12.66 -11.86 -13.71
N ASN A 212 12.89 -10.85 -14.55
CA ASN A 212 12.58 -9.44 -14.19
C ASN A 212 11.08 -9.20 -14.02
N ALA A 213 10.22 -9.79 -14.88
CA ALA A 213 8.77 -9.71 -14.74
C ALA A 213 8.31 -10.37 -13.42
N PHE A 214 8.88 -11.52 -13.09
CA PHE A 214 8.60 -12.23 -11.83
C PHE A 214 9.03 -11.41 -10.61
N LEU A 215 10.26 -10.90 -10.59
CA LEU A 215 10.76 -10.08 -9.48
C LEU A 215 9.98 -8.77 -9.33
N ALA A 216 9.61 -8.14 -10.43
CA ALA A 216 8.79 -6.93 -10.43
C ALA A 216 7.38 -7.20 -9.88
N ALA A 217 6.73 -8.30 -10.28
CA ALA A 217 5.43 -8.69 -9.77
C ALA A 217 5.48 -9.05 -8.28
N LEU A 218 6.51 -9.77 -7.86
CA LEU A 218 6.74 -10.15 -6.47
C LEU A 218 6.96 -8.92 -5.58
N GLY A 219 7.83 -7.98 -6.01
CA GLY A 219 8.05 -6.72 -5.30
C GLY A 219 6.81 -5.82 -5.26
N GLN A 220 6.02 -5.78 -6.35
CA GLN A 220 4.77 -5.05 -6.40
C GLN A 220 3.75 -5.60 -5.41
N LEU A 221 3.56 -6.91 -5.36
CA LEU A 221 2.63 -7.56 -4.45
C LEU A 221 3.01 -7.29 -2.99
N PHE A 222 4.28 -7.42 -2.68
CA PHE A 222 4.80 -7.23 -1.34
C PHE A 222 4.51 -5.82 -0.80
N TYR A 223 4.71 -4.82 -1.65
CA TYR A 223 4.40 -3.43 -1.35
C TYR A 223 2.87 -3.18 -1.26
N SER A 224 2.10 -3.70 -2.23
CA SER A 224 0.66 -3.47 -2.35
C SER A 224 -0.12 -4.00 -1.16
N MET A 225 0.16 -5.23 -0.72
CA MET A 225 -0.60 -5.89 0.35
C MET A 225 -0.28 -5.39 1.76
N SER A 226 0.47 -4.32 1.93
CA SER A 226 0.88 -3.74 3.24
C SER A 226 1.54 -4.76 4.17
N LEU A 227 2.36 -5.66 3.62
CA LEU A 227 3.04 -6.72 4.37
C LEU A 227 4.34 -6.19 5.00
N ALA A 228 4.73 -6.78 6.12
CA ALA A 228 5.97 -6.48 6.86
C ALA A 228 6.11 -5.03 7.37
N MET A 229 5.03 -4.26 7.39
CA MET A 229 5.00 -2.89 7.97
C MET A 229 4.25 -2.84 9.31
N GLY A 230 3.95 -3.98 9.91
CA GLY A 230 3.24 -4.06 11.19
C GLY A 230 1.75 -3.69 11.15
N ILE A 231 1.22 -3.31 9.99
CA ILE A 231 -0.18 -2.89 9.82
C ILE A 231 -1.11 -4.08 10.04
N MET A 232 -0.86 -5.20 9.36
CA MET A 232 -1.71 -6.39 9.48
C MET A 232 -1.64 -7.02 10.88
N ILE A 233 -0.49 -6.92 11.57
CA ILE A 233 -0.36 -7.29 12.99
C ILE A 233 -1.23 -6.36 13.86
N THR A 234 -1.16 -5.05 13.65
CA THR A 234 -1.95 -4.07 14.41
C THR A 234 -3.44 -4.29 14.20
N TYR A 235 -3.90 -4.43 12.96
CA TYR A 235 -5.32 -4.68 12.67
C TYR A 235 -5.78 -6.06 13.14
N GLY A 236 -4.93 -7.07 13.03
CA GLY A 236 -5.16 -8.38 13.63
C GLY A 236 -5.39 -8.31 15.14
N SER A 237 -4.65 -7.44 15.85
CA SER A 237 -4.83 -7.25 17.29
C SER A 237 -6.19 -6.63 17.68
N TYR A 238 -6.90 -6.03 16.73
CA TYR A 238 -8.25 -5.48 16.89
C TYR A 238 -9.34 -6.43 16.40
N MET A 239 -8.98 -7.55 15.77
CA MET A 239 -9.91 -8.55 15.24
C MET A 239 -10.50 -9.39 16.37
N LYS A 240 -11.81 -9.67 16.30
CA LYS A 240 -12.48 -10.54 17.30
C LYS A 240 -12.07 -11.99 17.15
N LYS A 241 -12.03 -12.71 18.26
CA LYS A 241 -11.63 -14.13 18.29
C LYS A 241 -12.54 -15.07 17.50
N ASN A 242 -13.82 -14.75 17.39
CA ASN A 242 -14.81 -15.55 16.66
C ASN A 242 -14.85 -15.27 15.15
N GLU A 243 -14.02 -14.36 14.64
CA GLU A 243 -13.99 -14.05 13.21
C GLU A 243 -13.00 -14.96 12.48
N ASP A 244 -13.37 -15.40 11.28
CA ASP A 244 -12.59 -16.28 10.43
C ASP A 244 -11.46 -15.50 9.71
N ILE A 245 -10.20 -15.79 10.07
CA ILE A 245 -9.01 -15.16 9.47
C ILE A 245 -8.87 -15.57 8.00
N GLU A 246 -8.97 -16.86 7.65
CA GLU A 246 -8.75 -17.33 6.29
C GLU A 246 -9.71 -16.66 5.31
N SER A 247 -11.00 -16.65 5.64
CA SER A 247 -12.02 -15.98 4.82
C SER A 247 -11.79 -14.46 4.74
N SER A 248 -11.35 -13.83 5.82
CA SER A 248 -11.06 -12.39 5.83
C SER A 248 -9.88 -12.05 4.93
N VAL A 249 -8.78 -12.82 5.00
CA VAL A 249 -7.60 -12.63 4.14
C VAL A 249 -7.96 -12.78 2.67
N ARG A 250 -8.71 -13.82 2.30
CA ARG A 250 -9.15 -13.98 0.91
C ARG A 250 -9.98 -12.83 0.39
N ASN A 251 -10.85 -12.26 1.21
CA ASN A 251 -11.61 -11.07 0.81
C ASN A 251 -10.67 -9.86 0.64
N ILE A 252 -9.68 -9.67 1.51
CA ILE A 252 -8.70 -8.57 1.37
C ILE A 252 -7.91 -8.72 0.06
N GLU A 253 -7.46 -9.94 -0.26
CA GLU A 253 -6.76 -10.26 -1.52
C GLU A 253 -7.63 -9.96 -2.75
N ILE A 254 -8.92 -10.32 -2.70
CA ILE A 254 -9.86 -10.03 -3.80
C ILE A 254 -10.01 -8.52 -4.00
N PHE A 255 -10.11 -7.74 -2.93
CA PHE A 255 -10.18 -6.27 -3.02
C PHE A 255 -8.88 -5.69 -3.60
N ASP A 256 -7.71 -6.08 -3.06
CA ASP A 256 -6.42 -5.59 -3.51
C ASP A 256 -6.15 -5.93 -4.98
N THR A 257 -6.25 -7.22 -5.32
CA THR A 257 -6.02 -7.71 -6.69
C THR A 257 -7.08 -7.18 -7.67
N GLY A 258 -8.33 -7.07 -7.24
CA GLY A 258 -9.42 -6.53 -8.05
C GLY A 258 -9.21 -5.05 -8.39
N ILE A 259 -8.79 -4.24 -7.42
CA ILE A 259 -8.50 -2.82 -7.68
C ILE A 259 -7.23 -2.68 -8.53
N ALA A 260 -6.17 -3.46 -8.28
CA ALA A 260 -4.99 -3.48 -9.15
C ALA A 260 -5.36 -3.83 -10.60
N PHE A 261 -6.22 -4.84 -10.79
CA PHE A 261 -6.75 -5.22 -12.09
C PHE A 261 -7.53 -4.07 -12.76
N LEU A 262 -8.46 -3.43 -12.04
CA LEU A 262 -9.21 -2.28 -12.55
C LEU A 262 -8.29 -1.10 -12.87
N ALA A 263 -7.29 -0.83 -12.03
CA ALA A 263 -6.29 0.21 -12.29
C ALA A 263 -5.51 -0.03 -13.59
N GLY A 264 -5.12 -1.27 -13.85
CA GLY A 264 -4.52 -1.64 -15.12
C GLY A 264 -5.45 -1.41 -16.30
N LEU A 265 -6.75 -1.75 -16.19
CA LEU A 265 -7.76 -1.47 -17.21
C LEU A 265 -8.05 0.02 -17.41
N MET A 266 -7.91 0.83 -16.36
CA MET A 266 -8.06 2.28 -16.45
C MET A 266 -6.86 2.93 -17.14
N ILE A 267 -5.65 2.50 -16.83
CA ILE A 267 -4.43 3.23 -17.17
C ILE A 267 -3.78 2.69 -18.45
N VAL A 268 -3.61 1.39 -18.59
CA VAL A 268 -2.89 0.82 -19.76
C VAL A 268 -3.60 1.18 -21.06
N PRO A 269 -4.92 0.91 -21.24
CA PRO A 269 -5.58 1.28 -22.50
C PRO A 269 -5.66 2.80 -22.72
N SER A 270 -5.77 3.62 -21.65
CA SER A 270 -5.78 5.08 -21.78
C SER A 270 -4.50 5.60 -22.41
N VAL A 271 -3.36 5.09 -21.96
CA VAL A 271 -2.05 5.50 -22.51
C VAL A 271 -1.86 4.99 -23.92
N PHE A 272 -2.35 3.77 -24.26
CA PHE A 272 -2.35 3.28 -25.64
C PHE A 272 -3.16 4.17 -26.59
N VAL A 273 -4.34 4.63 -26.17
CA VAL A 273 -5.16 5.58 -26.94
C VAL A 273 -4.40 6.90 -27.16
N PHE A 274 -3.80 7.44 -26.11
CA PHE A 274 -3.07 8.70 -26.16
C PHE A 274 -1.79 8.66 -27.01
N SER A 275 -1.04 7.54 -26.90
CA SER A 275 0.26 7.38 -27.58
C SER A 275 0.17 6.81 -29.01
N GLY A 276 -1.03 6.54 -29.52
CA GLY A 276 -1.19 5.89 -30.81
C GLY A 276 -0.65 4.44 -30.86
N GLY A 277 -0.54 3.79 -29.69
CA GLY A 277 -0.07 2.40 -29.54
C GLY A 277 1.38 2.26 -29.07
N ASP A 278 2.06 3.35 -28.77
CA ASP A 278 3.44 3.33 -28.26
C ASP A 278 3.48 2.96 -26.76
N GLN A 279 4.16 1.84 -26.44
CA GLN A 279 4.33 1.36 -25.06
C GLN A 279 5.37 2.14 -24.26
N VAL A 280 6.26 2.88 -24.91
CA VAL A 280 7.37 3.63 -24.27
C VAL A 280 6.88 4.85 -23.49
N SER A 281 5.64 5.31 -23.73
CA SER A 281 5.07 6.50 -23.09
C SER A 281 4.73 6.31 -21.60
N LEU A 282 4.72 5.08 -21.08
CA LEU A 282 4.45 4.81 -19.68
C LEU A 282 5.69 5.05 -18.82
N LYS A 283 5.76 6.21 -18.20
CA LYS A 283 6.80 6.55 -17.22
C LYS A 283 6.43 6.04 -15.83
N ALA A 284 7.44 5.71 -15.01
CA ALA A 284 7.26 5.18 -13.68
C ALA A 284 6.83 6.25 -12.65
N GLY A 285 6.16 5.81 -11.59
CA GLY A 285 5.97 6.56 -10.35
C GLY A 285 5.15 7.84 -10.49
N PRO A 286 5.54 8.92 -9.79
CA PRO A 286 4.83 10.19 -9.79
C PRO A 286 4.62 10.80 -11.18
N THR A 287 5.57 10.58 -12.10
CA THR A 287 5.47 11.08 -13.47
C THR A 287 4.25 10.50 -14.21
N LEU A 288 3.92 9.22 -14.03
CA LEU A 288 2.72 8.65 -14.62
C LEU A 288 1.47 9.36 -14.09
N MET A 289 1.36 9.49 -12.78
CA MET A 289 0.14 9.99 -12.14
C MET A 289 -0.05 11.50 -12.29
N PHE A 290 1.02 12.28 -12.17
CA PHE A 290 0.92 13.75 -12.08
C PHE A 290 1.33 14.49 -13.36
N ILE A 291 1.89 13.79 -14.37
CA ILE A 291 2.22 14.39 -15.66
C ILE A 291 1.47 13.68 -16.78
N THR A 292 1.61 12.35 -16.91
CA THR A 292 1.06 11.62 -18.06
C THR A 292 -0.47 11.54 -18.01
N LEU A 293 -1.06 11.10 -16.88
CA LEU A 293 -2.51 10.92 -16.79
C LEU A 293 -3.32 12.22 -16.90
N PRO A 294 -2.92 13.37 -16.32
CA PRO A 294 -3.60 14.64 -16.59
C PRO A 294 -3.68 14.97 -18.08
N LYS A 295 -2.59 14.75 -18.84
CA LYS A 295 -2.58 14.98 -20.31
C LYS A 295 -3.50 14.01 -21.05
N VAL A 296 -3.48 12.74 -20.65
CA VAL A 296 -4.38 11.71 -21.20
C VAL A 296 -5.83 12.14 -21.00
N PHE A 297 -6.20 12.57 -19.80
CA PHE A 297 -7.56 13.05 -19.53
C PHE A 297 -7.89 14.33 -20.31
N ASP A 298 -6.98 15.30 -20.39
CA ASP A 298 -7.19 16.53 -21.15
C ASP A 298 -7.45 16.28 -22.64
N SER A 299 -6.82 15.25 -23.21
CA SER A 299 -6.99 14.85 -24.61
C SER A 299 -8.29 14.12 -24.93
N MET A 300 -9.02 13.63 -23.91
CA MET A 300 -10.23 12.82 -24.09
C MET A 300 -11.51 13.65 -23.99
N ALA A 301 -12.49 13.40 -24.85
CA ALA A 301 -13.84 13.96 -24.69
C ALA A 301 -14.45 13.52 -23.36
N GLY A 302 -14.83 14.48 -22.50
CA GLY A 302 -15.28 14.23 -21.12
C GLY A 302 -14.15 13.94 -20.11
N GLY A 303 -12.91 14.09 -20.52
CA GLY A 303 -11.74 13.73 -19.72
C GLY A 303 -11.59 14.57 -18.45
N HIS A 304 -12.06 15.82 -18.43
CA HIS A 304 -12.06 16.63 -17.21
C HIS A 304 -12.89 15.99 -16.09
N LEU A 305 -14.08 15.49 -16.40
CA LEU A 305 -14.91 14.77 -15.43
C LEU A 305 -14.23 13.48 -14.96
N ILE A 306 -13.67 12.69 -15.89
CA ILE A 306 -12.97 11.45 -15.57
C ILE A 306 -11.70 11.71 -14.77
N GLY A 307 -10.95 12.75 -15.09
CA GLY A 307 -9.79 13.18 -14.29
C GLY A 307 -10.18 13.57 -12.87
N THR A 308 -11.31 14.29 -12.71
CA THR A 308 -11.87 14.60 -11.39
C THR A 308 -12.20 13.33 -10.61
N VAL A 309 -12.94 12.40 -11.22
CA VAL A 309 -13.29 11.10 -10.60
C VAL A 309 -12.04 10.31 -10.25
N PHE A 310 -11.02 10.30 -11.12
CA PHE A 310 -9.76 9.62 -10.91
C PHE A 310 -8.97 10.19 -9.71
N PHE A 311 -8.78 11.53 -9.64
CA PHE A 311 -8.03 12.10 -8.52
C PHE A 311 -8.78 12.02 -7.19
N VAL A 312 -10.11 12.01 -7.18
CA VAL A 312 -10.92 11.71 -5.99
C VAL A 312 -10.73 10.26 -5.56
N LEU A 313 -10.73 9.31 -6.50
CA LEU A 313 -10.43 7.90 -6.24
C LEU A 313 -9.04 7.72 -5.64
N VAL A 314 -8.03 8.35 -6.24
CA VAL A 314 -6.64 8.31 -5.74
C VAL A 314 -6.53 8.91 -4.35
N LEU A 315 -7.27 10.00 -4.07
CA LEU A 315 -7.31 10.61 -2.74
C LEU A 315 -7.87 9.64 -1.69
N PHE A 316 -8.94 8.91 -2.01
CA PHE A 316 -9.52 7.92 -1.09
C PHE A 316 -8.54 6.76 -0.82
N ALA A 317 -7.88 6.26 -1.85
CA ALA A 317 -6.85 5.22 -1.70
C ALA A 317 -5.65 5.71 -0.87
N ALA A 318 -5.20 6.94 -1.10
CA ALA A 318 -4.11 7.54 -0.31
C ALA A 318 -4.51 7.73 1.16
N LEU A 319 -5.73 8.21 1.43
CA LEU A 319 -6.22 8.42 2.79
C LEU A 319 -6.38 7.11 3.57
N THR A 320 -6.97 6.06 2.98
CA THR A 320 -7.15 4.78 3.68
C THR A 320 -5.82 4.14 4.05
N SER A 321 -4.81 4.23 3.20
CA SER A 321 -3.46 3.72 3.48
C SER A 321 -2.73 4.58 4.52
N SER A 322 -2.82 5.92 4.46
CA SER A 322 -2.19 6.79 5.46
C SER A 322 -2.81 6.62 6.86
N ILE A 323 -4.13 6.40 6.93
CA ILE A 323 -4.84 6.07 8.18
C ILE A 323 -4.26 4.79 8.79
N SER A 324 -4.03 3.75 8.00
CA SER A 324 -3.47 2.48 8.47
C SER A 324 -2.03 2.62 8.98
N LEU A 325 -1.20 3.36 8.26
CA LEU A 325 0.16 3.67 8.66
C LEU A 325 0.19 4.45 9.98
N MET A 326 -0.58 5.53 10.07
CA MET A 326 -0.63 6.37 11.28
C MET A 326 -1.20 5.59 12.47
N GLU A 327 -2.23 4.77 12.26
CA GLU A 327 -2.78 3.90 13.32
C GLU A 327 -1.73 2.95 13.87
N THR A 328 -0.95 2.34 12.99
CA THR A 328 0.12 1.41 13.38
C THR A 328 1.15 2.12 14.25
N VAL A 329 1.62 3.30 13.85
CA VAL A 329 2.57 4.09 14.63
C VAL A 329 1.96 4.51 15.97
N VAL A 330 0.71 4.98 15.99
CA VAL A 330 0.00 5.35 17.23
C VAL A 330 -0.13 4.14 18.16
N SER A 331 -0.54 2.98 17.65
CA SER A 331 -0.68 1.74 18.41
C SER A 331 0.64 1.32 19.08
N ILE A 332 1.76 1.40 18.35
CA ILE A 332 3.10 1.10 18.85
C ILE A 332 3.44 1.99 20.05
N PHE A 333 3.24 3.31 19.92
CA PHE A 333 3.60 4.25 20.98
C PHE A 333 2.61 4.22 22.15
N VAL A 334 1.33 3.94 21.93
CA VAL A 334 0.36 3.68 23.01
C VAL A 334 0.77 2.45 23.82
N ASP A 335 1.12 1.34 23.15
CA ASP A 335 1.57 0.13 23.85
C ASP A 335 2.89 0.36 24.61
N LYS A 336 3.84 1.13 24.05
CA LYS A 336 5.13 1.40 24.67
C LYS A 336 5.02 2.34 25.87
N THR A 337 4.28 3.45 25.74
CA THR A 337 4.28 4.54 26.73
C THR A 337 3.14 4.47 27.73
N LYS A 338 2.07 3.67 27.42
CA LYS A 338 0.82 3.59 28.19
C LYS A 338 0.08 4.93 28.32
N LYS A 339 0.45 5.93 27.51
CA LYS A 339 -0.23 7.24 27.48
C LYS A 339 -1.52 7.16 26.68
N SER A 340 -2.38 8.17 26.83
CA SER A 340 -3.65 8.23 26.13
C SER A 340 -3.47 8.27 24.61
N ARG A 341 -4.36 7.57 23.88
CA ARG A 341 -4.36 7.53 22.42
C ARG A 341 -4.38 8.94 21.80
N LYS A 342 -5.21 9.85 22.35
CA LYS A 342 -5.32 11.22 21.84
C LYS A 342 -3.98 11.95 21.91
N PHE A 343 -3.29 11.87 23.05
CA PHE A 343 -1.97 12.49 23.24
C PHE A 343 -0.94 11.92 22.23
N ILE A 344 -0.87 10.59 22.11
CA ILE A 344 0.06 9.95 21.18
C ILE A 344 -0.28 10.32 19.73
N THR A 345 -1.56 10.39 19.34
CA THR A 345 -1.95 10.80 17.99
C THR A 345 -1.44 12.22 17.68
N VAL A 346 -1.57 13.18 18.61
CA VAL A 346 -1.03 14.52 18.42
C VAL A 346 0.50 14.50 18.28
N CYS A 347 1.21 13.73 19.13
CA CYS A 347 2.67 13.60 19.02
C CYS A 347 3.09 13.00 17.68
N VAL A 348 2.40 11.95 17.20
CA VAL A 348 2.68 11.33 15.90
C VAL A 348 2.35 12.29 14.75
N THR A 349 1.28 13.07 14.85
CA THR A 349 0.95 14.11 13.86
C THR A 349 2.07 15.14 13.74
N VAL A 350 2.54 15.68 14.87
CA VAL A 350 3.65 16.64 14.90
C VAL A 350 4.94 16.03 14.34
N TYR A 351 5.26 14.80 14.76
CA TYR A 351 6.40 14.05 14.23
C TYR A 351 6.29 13.91 12.69
N THR A 352 5.12 13.48 12.20
CA THR A 352 4.90 13.27 10.75
C THR A 352 5.10 14.57 9.97
N VAL A 353 4.56 15.71 10.47
CA VAL A 353 4.77 17.02 9.81
C VAL A 353 6.25 17.39 9.79
N LEU A 354 6.95 17.28 10.92
CA LEU A 354 8.36 17.68 11.03
C LEU A 354 9.28 16.83 10.12
N VAL A 355 9.06 15.53 10.03
CA VAL A 355 9.90 14.63 9.21
C VAL A 355 9.49 14.67 7.74
N ALA A 356 8.23 14.98 7.41
CA ALA A 356 7.76 15.09 6.03
C ALA A 356 8.24 16.39 5.34
N ILE A 357 8.42 17.49 6.07
CA ILE A 357 8.88 18.77 5.51
C ILE A 357 10.22 18.62 4.75
N PRO A 358 11.29 18.02 5.30
CA PRO A 358 12.52 17.76 4.56
C PRO A 358 12.31 17.02 3.25
N SER A 359 11.46 15.98 3.25
CA SER A 359 11.15 15.22 2.03
C SER A 359 10.43 16.06 0.98
N SER A 360 9.55 16.98 1.40
CA SER A 360 8.88 17.92 0.49
C SER A 360 9.85 18.97 -0.06
N LEU A 361 10.68 19.56 0.79
CA LEU A 361 11.66 20.58 0.40
C LEU A 361 12.80 20.03 -0.47
N GLY A 362 13.04 18.72 -0.42
CA GLY A 362 14.01 18.01 -1.27
C GLY A 362 13.75 18.14 -2.77
N PHE A 363 12.54 18.53 -3.19
CA PHE A 363 12.22 18.82 -4.60
C PHE A 363 12.34 20.30 -4.97
N GLY A 364 12.54 21.19 -3.99
CA GLY A 364 12.65 22.63 -4.16
C GLY A 364 13.98 23.17 -3.65
N ILE A 365 13.94 23.93 -2.56
CA ILE A 365 15.11 24.63 -2.01
C ILE A 365 16.25 23.70 -1.56
N TRP A 366 15.95 22.43 -1.29
CA TRP A 366 16.93 21.40 -0.91
C TRP A 366 17.21 20.39 -2.04
N SER A 367 16.82 20.67 -3.28
CA SER A 367 17.04 19.77 -4.42
C SER A 367 18.52 19.46 -4.70
N GLY A 368 19.44 20.33 -4.25
CA GLY A 368 20.88 20.06 -4.29
C GLY A 368 21.38 19.06 -3.24
N PHE A 369 20.55 18.69 -2.24
CA PHE A 369 20.91 17.69 -1.25
C PHE A 369 20.40 16.32 -1.66
N SER A 370 21.33 15.39 -1.88
CA SER A 370 21.03 14.00 -2.24
C SER A 370 21.82 13.04 -1.35
N ILE A 371 21.20 11.89 -1.03
CA ILE A 371 21.83 10.80 -0.28
C ILE A 371 22.05 9.65 -1.26
N HIS A 372 23.30 9.33 -1.57
CA HIS A 372 23.65 8.36 -2.61
C HIS A 372 22.95 8.62 -3.98
N GLY A 373 22.83 9.90 -4.36
CA GLY A 373 22.17 10.29 -5.61
C GLY A 373 20.64 10.26 -5.58
N MET A 374 20.01 9.90 -4.46
CA MET A 374 18.56 9.85 -4.26
C MET A 374 18.07 11.13 -3.59
N SER A 375 16.85 11.57 -3.92
CA SER A 375 16.16 12.59 -3.11
C SER A 375 15.91 12.07 -1.69
N ILE A 376 15.59 12.96 -0.75
CA ILE A 376 15.28 12.57 0.64
C ILE A 376 14.09 11.59 0.66
N LEU A 377 13.06 11.85 -0.15
CA LEU A 377 11.89 10.99 -0.28
C LEU A 377 12.28 9.61 -0.81
N ASP A 378 13.02 9.56 -1.92
CA ASP A 378 13.43 8.30 -2.56
C ASP A 378 14.34 7.48 -1.63
N PHE A 379 15.19 8.14 -0.85
CA PHE A 379 16.03 7.47 0.14
C PHE A 379 15.21 6.83 1.25
N PHE A 380 14.19 7.52 1.79
CA PHE A 380 13.30 6.93 2.78
C PHE A 380 12.47 5.78 2.20
N ASP A 381 12.00 5.92 0.96
CA ASP A 381 11.31 4.85 0.24
C ASP A 381 12.22 3.62 0.06
N PHE A 382 13.45 3.82 -0.40
CA PHE A 382 14.43 2.75 -0.59
C PHE A 382 14.73 2.00 0.71
N ILE A 383 15.08 2.73 1.78
CA ILE A 383 15.40 2.09 3.08
C ILE A 383 14.21 1.32 3.64
N SER A 384 13.01 1.88 3.58
CA SER A 384 11.83 1.22 4.14
C SER A 384 11.35 0.05 3.27
N ASN A 385 11.11 0.27 1.98
CA ASN A 385 10.47 -0.71 1.11
C ASN A 385 11.46 -1.74 0.52
N SER A 386 12.66 -1.29 0.15
CA SER A 386 13.63 -2.16 -0.53
C SER A 386 14.54 -2.93 0.44
N VAL A 387 14.70 -2.43 1.68
CA VAL A 387 15.62 -3.02 2.66
C VAL A 387 14.87 -3.54 3.88
N LEU A 388 14.23 -2.65 4.67
CA LEU A 388 13.67 -3.04 5.98
C LEU A 388 12.48 -3.98 5.86
N MET A 389 11.52 -3.73 4.96
CA MET A 389 10.35 -4.59 4.80
C MET A 389 10.73 -6.03 4.41
N PRO A 390 11.59 -6.28 3.41
CA PRO A 390 12.03 -7.65 3.12
C PRO A 390 12.76 -8.31 4.29
N ILE A 391 13.58 -7.58 5.04
CA ILE A 391 14.24 -8.12 6.23
C ILE A 391 13.20 -8.54 7.28
N VAL A 392 12.22 -7.68 7.57
CA VAL A 392 11.14 -8.00 8.54
C VAL A 392 10.32 -9.21 8.09
N ALA A 393 9.96 -9.28 6.81
CA ALA A 393 9.23 -10.42 6.27
C ALA A 393 10.03 -11.72 6.36
N PHE A 394 11.31 -11.70 5.99
CA PHE A 394 12.19 -12.86 6.12
C PHE A 394 12.27 -13.34 7.57
N LEU A 395 12.53 -12.42 8.50
CA LEU A 395 12.59 -12.74 9.92
C LEU A 395 11.25 -13.25 10.46
N THR A 396 10.12 -12.72 9.97
CA THR A 396 8.78 -13.24 10.31
C THR A 396 8.57 -14.66 9.80
N CYS A 397 9.02 -14.96 8.58
CA CYS A 397 8.98 -16.33 8.04
C CYS A 397 9.85 -17.29 8.86
N VAL A 398 11.06 -16.90 9.23
CA VAL A 398 11.96 -17.70 10.08
C VAL A 398 11.35 -17.87 11.47
N PHE A 399 10.80 -16.81 12.04
CA PHE A 399 10.16 -16.84 13.36
C PHE A 399 8.99 -17.84 13.40
N VAL A 400 8.07 -17.74 12.44
CA VAL A 400 6.89 -18.61 12.39
C VAL A 400 7.23 -20.00 11.83
N GLY A 401 8.11 -20.08 10.83
CA GLY A 401 8.46 -21.36 10.21
C GLY A 401 9.27 -22.29 11.09
N PHE A 402 10.13 -21.74 11.97
CA PHE A 402 11.15 -22.54 12.66
C PHE A 402 11.20 -22.32 14.18
N ILE A 403 10.90 -21.12 14.70
CA ILE A 403 11.04 -20.81 16.14
C ILE A 403 9.75 -21.16 16.89
N VAL A 404 8.63 -20.48 16.59
CA VAL A 404 7.34 -20.72 17.26
C VAL A 404 6.52 -21.81 16.57
N LYS A 405 6.93 -22.25 15.40
CA LYS A 405 6.34 -23.23 14.49
C LYS A 405 4.99 -22.80 13.87
N PRO A 406 4.68 -23.26 12.64
CA PRO A 406 3.45 -22.89 11.92
C PRO A 406 2.17 -23.27 12.67
N GLU A 407 2.23 -24.32 13.52
CA GLU A 407 1.12 -24.78 14.36
C GLU A 407 0.57 -23.64 15.22
N THR A 408 1.45 -22.77 15.75
CA THR A 408 1.06 -21.63 16.58
C THR A 408 0.10 -20.67 15.85
N ILE A 409 0.30 -20.47 14.57
CA ILE A 409 -0.57 -19.61 13.72
C ILE A 409 -1.81 -20.42 13.29
N MET A 410 -1.65 -21.70 12.94
CA MET A 410 -2.77 -22.55 12.53
C MET A 410 -3.80 -22.72 13.65
N ASP A 411 -3.34 -22.93 14.88
CA ASP A 411 -4.22 -23.02 16.07
C ASP A 411 -5.00 -21.71 16.27
N GLU A 412 -4.37 -20.55 16.03
CA GLU A 412 -5.06 -19.27 16.12
C GLU A 412 -6.09 -19.10 14.99
N VAL A 413 -5.79 -19.54 13.76
CA VAL A 413 -6.74 -19.51 12.65
C VAL A 413 -7.94 -20.41 12.95
N GLU A 414 -7.70 -21.63 13.47
CA GLU A 414 -8.73 -22.61 13.80
C GLU A 414 -9.51 -22.27 15.09
N SER A 415 -9.04 -21.31 15.90
CA SER A 415 -9.72 -20.91 17.15
C SER A 415 -11.10 -20.30 16.95
N SER A 416 -11.43 -19.86 15.73
CA SER A 416 -12.72 -19.29 15.34
C SER A 416 -13.78 -20.37 14.98
N THR A 417 -13.58 -21.64 15.32
CA THR A 417 -14.45 -22.79 14.97
C THR A 417 -14.48 -23.20 13.49
N GLN A 418 -13.72 -22.55 12.65
CA GLN A 418 -13.59 -22.85 11.22
C GLN A 418 -12.34 -23.69 10.97
N LYS A 419 -12.46 -24.74 10.14
CA LYS A 419 -11.28 -25.50 9.70
C LYS A 419 -10.41 -24.67 8.76
N PHE A 420 -9.12 -24.61 9.00
CA PHE A 420 -8.16 -23.98 8.10
C PHE A 420 -7.98 -24.84 6.84
N LYS A 421 -8.68 -24.47 5.76
CA LYS A 421 -8.72 -25.27 4.51
C LYS A 421 -7.36 -25.33 3.82
N SER A 422 -6.61 -24.22 3.85
CA SER A 422 -5.33 -24.06 3.16
C SER A 422 -4.10 -24.47 4.02
N LYS A 423 -4.29 -25.25 5.09
CA LYS A 423 -3.28 -25.60 6.08
C LYS A 423 -1.98 -26.17 5.48
N LYS A 424 -2.09 -27.16 4.57
CA LYS A 424 -0.91 -27.76 3.93
C LYS A 424 -0.15 -26.75 3.04
N LEU A 425 -0.88 -25.98 2.27
CA LEU A 425 -0.31 -24.92 1.42
C LEU A 425 0.40 -23.86 2.29
N TYR A 426 -0.24 -23.41 3.37
CA TYR A 426 0.33 -22.45 4.31
C TYR A 426 1.69 -22.90 4.87
N ILE A 427 1.79 -24.16 5.35
CA ILE A 427 3.04 -24.68 5.91
C ILE A 427 4.17 -24.63 4.87
N VAL A 428 3.91 -25.10 3.65
CA VAL A 428 4.92 -25.10 2.58
C VAL A 428 5.35 -23.68 2.24
N LEU A 429 4.37 -22.77 2.11
CA LEU A 429 4.63 -21.40 1.74
C LEU A 429 5.44 -20.67 2.83
N ILE A 430 5.00 -20.69 4.09
CA ILE A 430 5.65 -19.90 5.14
C ILE A 430 7.04 -20.44 5.52
N LYS A 431 7.23 -21.76 5.43
CA LYS A 431 8.46 -22.42 5.88
C LYS A 431 9.55 -22.44 4.80
N TYR A 432 9.18 -22.57 3.53
CA TYR A 432 10.14 -22.81 2.46
C TYR A 432 10.06 -21.76 1.34
N VAL A 433 8.87 -21.49 0.80
CA VAL A 433 8.73 -20.65 -0.39
C VAL A 433 8.88 -19.16 -0.06
N ALA A 434 8.15 -18.66 0.95
CA ALA A 434 8.16 -17.26 1.28
C ALA A 434 9.54 -16.73 1.72
N PRO A 435 10.34 -17.42 2.56
CA PRO A 435 11.68 -16.96 2.90
C PRO A 435 12.56 -16.78 1.67
N ILE A 436 12.50 -17.73 0.71
CA ILE A 436 13.30 -17.67 -0.53
C ILE A 436 12.86 -16.48 -1.37
N LEU A 437 11.54 -16.31 -1.58
CA LEU A 437 10.99 -15.20 -2.38
C LEU A 437 11.34 -13.84 -1.77
N VAL A 438 11.27 -13.70 -0.46
CA VAL A 438 11.62 -12.45 0.23
C VAL A 438 13.12 -12.14 0.11
N LEU A 439 13.99 -13.13 0.20
CA LEU A 439 15.42 -12.94 -0.07
C LEU A 439 15.67 -12.50 -1.50
N LEU A 440 14.95 -13.06 -2.48
CA LEU A 440 15.04 -12.61 -3.87
C LEU A 440 14.63 -11.15 -4.03
N ILE A 441 13.56 -10.70 -3.34
CA ILE A 441 13.18 -9.28 -3.31
C ILE A 441 14.32 -8.43 -2.74
N LEU A 442 14.85 -8.81 -1.58
CA LEU A 442 15.91 -8.05 -0.91
C LEU A 442 17.14 -7.90 -1.80
N PHE A 443 17.66 -9.02 -2.31
CA PHE A 443 18.87 -8.99 -3.15
C PHE A 443 18.64 -8.24 -4.45
N SER A 444 17.51 -8.49 -5.14
CA SER A 444 17.22 -7.79 -6.41
C SER A 444 17.05 -6.29 -6.21
N SER A 445 16.38 -5.85 -5.14
CA SER A 445 16.19 -4.43 -4.83
C SER A 445 17.52 -3.73 -4.50
N VAL A 446 18.38 -4.38 -3.70
CA VAL A 446 19.70 -3.83 -3.37
C VAL A 446 20.59 -3.78 -4.59
N LEU A 447 20.65 -4.84 -5.40
CA LEU A 447 21.44 -4.87 -6.64
C LEU A 447 20.96 -3.83 -7.66
N ASN A 448 19.66 -3.60 -7.75
CA ASN A 448 19.08 -2.54 -8.59
C ASN A 448 19.50 -1.15 -8.10
N ALA A 449 19.46 -0.90 -6.79
CA ALA A 449 19.88 0.38 -6.20
C ALA A 449 21.38 0.65 -6.37
N LEU A 450 22.20 -0.41 -6.41
CA LEU A 450 23.65 -0.31 -6.70
C LEU A 450 23.96 -0.18 -8.20
N GLY A 451 22.94 -0.20 -9.09
CA GLY A 451 23.09 -0.13 -10.53
C GLY A 451 23.70 -1.38 -11.17
N ILE A 452 23.75 -2.52 -10.44
CA ILE A 452 24.29 -3.79 -10.93
C ILE A 452 23.29 -4.50 -11.85
N ILE A 453 22.00 -4.38 -11.56
CA ILE A 453 20.90 -4.86 -12.40
C ILE A 453 19.90 -3.73 -12.65
N THR A 454 19.09 -3.83 -13.69
CA THR A 454 17.98 -2.91 -13.99
C THR A 454 16.65 -3.67 -13.90
N LEU A 455 15.78 -3.27 -12.98
CA LEU A 455 14.44 -3.82 -12.78
C LEU A 455 13.37 -2.85 -13.24
#